data_910cdb673df1560f9b634607ebbf73e8
#
_entry.id   910cdb673df1560f9b634607ebbf73e8
#
_cell.length_a   1.000
_cell.length_b   1.000
_cell.length_c   1.000
_cell.angle_alpha   90.00
_cell.angle_beta   90.00
_cell.angle_gamma   90.00
#
_symmetry.space_group_name_H-M   'P 1'
#
loop_
_entity.id
_entity.type
_entity.pdbx_description
1 polymer ?
#
loop_
_entity_poly.entity_id
_entity_poly.type
_entity_poly.pdbx_seq_one_letter_code
_entity_poly.pdbx_strand_id
1 'polypeptide(L)'
;MNDRTIFILGASRGIGLGLVREFLGRGWRVVASERTHSEALHALETEALRIVTCDVTEPDSLAALGFAEGELDAAIVNAGITGARHQDAAQATADEVAQVMMTNAFGPARAAQLLIPALKEGATLSVMSSLMGSIDDSSGGYDLYRTSKVALNMLAKGLAEQAAGPRGIAVLALHPGWVQTEMGGPQAPLSVEQSVHGLADVVESAGGGGFRFVDYSGKQLAF
;
A
#
# COMPACT_ATOMS: atom_id res chain seq x y z
N MET A 1 -9.42 -1.98 24.96
CA MET A 1 -9.19 -1.43 23.61
C MET A 1 -7.79 -1.87 23.20
N ASN A 2 -7.64 -2.28 21.97
CA ASN A 2 -6.33 -2.63 21.41
C ASN A 2 -5.56 -1.30 21.25
N ASP A 3 -4.37 -1.18 21.82
CA ASP A 3 -3.59 0.09 21.76
C ASP A 3 -2.68 0.15 20.50
N ARG A 4 -3.03 -0.67 19.49
CA ARG A 4 -2.28 -0.72 18.22
C ARG A 4 -2.70 0.38 17.27
N THR A 5 -1.72 1.01 16.62
CA THR A 5 -1.94 2.08 15.64
C THR A 5 -1.42 1.65 14.26
N ILE A 6 -2.25 1.86 13.22
CA ILE A 6 -1.88 1.64 11.83
C ILE A 6 -2.01 2.92 11.02
N PHE A 7 -1.05 3.16 10.11
CA PHE A 7 -1.15 4.19 9.09
C PHE A 7 -1.51 3.59 7.73
N ILE A 8 -2.52 4.18 7.05
CA ILE A 8 -2.96 3.76 5.71
C ILE A 8 -2.84 4.96 4.76
N LEU A 9 -1.84 4.93 3.87
CA LEU A 9 -1.64 5.95 2.86
C LEU A 9 -2.51 5.63 1.62
N GLY A 10 -3.36 6.58 1.21
CA GLY A 10 -4.28 6.40 0.08
C GLY A 10 -5.58 5.70 0.48
N ALA A 11 -6.28 6.27 1.47
CA ALA A 11 -7.45 5.69 2.13
C ALA A 11 -8.80 6.23 1.63
N SER A 12 -8.82 7.14 0.66
CA SER A 12 -10.03 7.87 0.26
C SER A 12 -11.12 7.02 -0.40
N ARG A 13 -10.78 5.87 -0.98
CA ARG A 13 -11.72 4.98 -1.71
C ARG A 13 -11.19 3.55 -1.86
N GLY A 14 -12.04 2.68 -2.40
CA GLY A 14 -11.68 1.31 -2.79
C GLY A 14 -11.04 0.51 -1.67
N ILE A 15 -9.92 -0.16 -1.96
CA ILE A 15 -9.19 -1.00 -1.01
C ILE A 15 -8.74 -0.19 0.22
N GLY A 16 -8.21 1.01 0.02
CA GLY A 16 -7.74 1.84 1.13
C GLY A 16 -8.84 2.20 2.13
N LEU A 17 -10.01 2.61 1.65
CA LEU A 17 -11.18 2.88 2.50
C LEU A 17 -11.69 1.60 3.18
N GLY A 18 -11.68 0.48 2.46
CA GLY A 18 -12.00 -0.82 3.02
C GLY A 18 -11.06 -1.23 4.16
N LEU A 19 -9.75 -1.03 4.00
CA LEU A 19 -8.76 -1.28 5.04
C LEU A 19 -9.00 -0.41 6.29
N VAL A 20 -9.36 0.88 6.12
CA VAL A 20 -9.73 1.74 7.28
C VAL A 20 -10.88 1.13 8.05
N ARG A 21 -11.96 0.72 7.37
CA ARG A 21 -13.14 0.10 8.01
C ARG A 21 -12.78 -1.20 8.72
N GLU A 22 -11.97 -2.03 8.06
CA GLU A 22 -11.55 -3.33 8.60
C GLU A 22 -10.72 -3.16 9.87
N PHE A 23 -9.69 -2.30 9.88
CA PHE A 23 -8.85 -2.09 11.05
C PHE A 23 -9.58 -1.38 12.19
N LEU A 24 -10.47 -0.44 11.89
CA LEU A 24 -11.37 0.13 12.92
C LEU A 24 -12.27 -0.95 13.54
N GLY A 25 -12.85 -1.83 12.71
CA GLY A 25 -13.65 -2.97 13.17
C GLY A 25 -12.87 -3.96 14.04
N ARG A 26 -11.55 -4.08 13.84
CA ARG A 26 -10.62 -4.88 14.67
C ARG A 26 -10.16 -4.15 15.94
N GLY A 27 -10.63 -2.93 16.17
CA GLY A 27 -10.30 -2.14 17.35
C GLY A 27 -8.93 -1.45 17.31
N TRP A 28 -8.35 -1.24 16.13
CA TRP A 28 -7.13 -0.46 15.95
C TRP A 28 -7.42 1.04 15.94
N ARG A 29 -6.44 1.84 16.34
CA ARG A 29 -6.39 3.24 15.98
C ARG A 29 -5.88 3.35 14.55
N VAL A 30 -6.57 4.12 13.72
CA VAL A 30 -6.24 4.27 12.30
C VAL A 30 -5.87 5.71 12.01
N VAL A 31 -4.71 5.92 11.42
CA VAL A 31 -4.37 7.18 10.74
C VAL A 31 -4.53 6.92 9.25
N ALA A 32 -5.44 7.64 8.61
CA ALA A 32 -5.79 7.45 7.20
C ALA A 32 -5.41 8.69 6.40
N SER A 33 -4.76 8.53 5.24
CA SER A 33 -4.48 9.67 4.39
C SER A 33 -5.43 9.77 3.20
N GLU A 34 -5.76 11.00 2.86
CA GLU A 34 -6.41 11.37 1.61
C GLU A 34 -5.61 12.46 0.90
N ARG A 35 -5.64 12.49 -0.44
CA ARG A 35 -5.05 13.58 -1.22
C ARG A 35 -6.04 14.73 -1.41
N THR A 36 -7.28 14.36 -1.65
CA THR A 36 -8.42 15.27 -1.76
C THR A 36 -9.53 14.75 -0.86
N HIS A 37 -10.37 15.66 -0.35
CA HIS A 37 -11.44 15.34 0.58
C HIS A 37 -12.32 14.18 0.10
N SER A 38 -12.51 13.19 0.97
CA SER A 38 -13.35 12.02 0.74
C SER A 38 -14.51 11.97 1.73
N GLU A 39 -15.72 12.31 1.30
CA GLU A 39 -16.90 12.22 2.14
C GLU A 39 -17.07 10.83 2.77
N ALA A 40 -16.78 9.77 2.00
CA ALA A 40 -16.90 8.39 2.48
C ALA A 40 -15.91 8.03 3.59
N LEU A 41 -14.72 8.66 3.61
CA LEU A 41 -13.74 8.49 4.68
C LEU A 41 -14.15 9.31 5.91
N HIS A 42 -14.56 10.56 5.71
CA HIS A 42 -15.00 11.43 6.79
C HIS A 42 -16.31 10.95 7.45
N ALA A 43 -17.18 10.25 6.70
CA ALA A 43 -18.40 9.65 7.26
C ALA A 43 -18.15 8.52 8.28
N LEU A 44 -16.89 8.04 8.43
CA LEU A 44 -16.55 7.01 9.41
C LEU A 44 -16.40 7.55 10.85
N GLU A 45 -16.67 8.80 11.10
CA GLU A 45 -16.58 9.55 12.35
C GLU A 45 -16.40 8.69 13.63
N THR A 46 -15.17 8.58 14.13
CA THR A 46 -14.84 7.86 15.36
C THR A 46 -13.56 8.45 15.96
N GLU A 47 -13.44 8.43 17.29
CA GLU A 47 -12.25 8.87 18.01
C GLU A 47 -11.00 8.00 17.65
N ALA A 48 -11.21 6.80 17.13
CA ALA A 48 -10.14 5.91 16.71
C ALA A 48 -9.59 6.23 15.31
N LEU A 49 -10.17 7.18 14.56
CA LEU A 49 -9.75 7.59 13.22
C LEU A 49 -9.17 9.01 13.22
N ARG A 50 -7.93 9.14 12.76
CA ARG A 50 -7.31 10.44 12.42
C ARG A 50 -7.12 10.51 10.90
N ILE A 51 -7.64 11.54 10.26
CA ILE A 51 -7.49 11.77 8.83
C ILE A 51 -6.40 12.85 8.62
N VAL A 52 -5.51 12.61 7.66
CA VAL A 52 -4.44 13.53 7.29
C VAL A 52 -4.40 13.71 5.76
N THR A 53 -4.00 14.87 5.28
CA THR A 53 -3.80 15.11 3.85
C THR A 53 -2.39 14.68 3.47
N CYS A 54 -2.27 13.85 2.41
CA CYS A 54 -0.98 13.41 1.91
C CYS A 54 -1.04 13.05 0.42
N ASP A 55 -0.15 13.63 -0.38
CA ASP A 55 0.12 13.20 -1.76
C ASP A 55 1.41 12.38 -1.78
N VAL A 56 1.31 11.14 -2.23
CA VAL A 56 2.45 10.20 -2.29
C VAL A 56 3.55 10.67 -3.26
N THR A 57 3.21 11.52 -4.22
CA THR A 57 4.17 12.04 -5.22
C THR A 57 4.96 13.24 -4.70
N GLU A 58 4.47 13.92 -3.64
CA GLU A 58 5.04 15.15 -3.10
C GLU A 58 5.89 14.87 -1.85
N PRO A 59 7.23 15.09 -1.93
CA PRO A 59 8.14 14.83 -0.80
C PRO A 59 7.77 15.60 0.47
N ASP A 60 7.42 16.89 0.33
CA ASP A 60 7.07 17.74 1.46
C ASP A 60 5.78 17.30 2.14
N SER A 61 4.82 16.79 1.36
CA SER A 61 3.57 16.21 1.88
C SER A 61 3.84 14.97 2.73
N LEU A 62 4.79 14.13 2.31
CA LEU A 62 5.20 12.95 3.08
C LEU A 62 5.96 13.34 4.36
N ALA A 63 6.86 14.34 4.28
CA ALA A 63 7.60 14.82 5.43
C ALA A 63 6.68 15.47 6.50
N ALA A 64 5.59 16.09 6.07
CA ALA A 64 4.60 16.73 6.94
C ALA A 64 3.73 15.75 7.75
N LEU A 65 3.80 14.45 7.51
CA LEU A 65 3.05 13.43 8.29
C LEU A 65 3.39 13.45 9.78
N GLY A 66 4.64 13.76 10.14
CA GLY A 66 5.07 14.12 11.49
C GLY A 66 4.85 13.05 12.56
N PHE A 67 4.93 11.77 12.21
CA PHE A 67 4.83 10.68 13.20
C PHE A 67 6.00 10.71 14.18
N ALA A 68 5.72 10.42 15.43
CA ALA A 68 6.75 10.20 16.43
C ALA A 68 7.48 8.86 16.20
N GLU A 69 8.70 8.73 16.71
CA GLU A 69 9.43 7.48 16.68
C GLU A 69 8.67 6.38 17.42
N GLY A 70 8.50 5.22 16.78
CA GLY A 70 7.80 4.07 17.37
C GLY A 70 6.31 4.28 17.63
N GLU A 71 5.65 5.21 16.94
CA GLU A 71 4.20 5.46 17.07
C GLU A 71 3.35 4.35 16.45
N LEU A 72 3.86 3.71 15.37
CA LEU A 72 3.06 2.82 14.53
C LEU A 72 3.39 1.34 14.75
N ASP A 73 2.37 0.51 14.90
CA ASP A 73 2.46 -0.95 14.91
C ASP A 73 2.44 -1.54 13.50
N ALA A 74 1.83 -0.83 12.54
CA ALA A 74 1.84 -1.20 11.13
C ALA A 74 1.67 0.03 10.22
N ALA A 75 2.11 -0.10 8.97
CA ALA A 75 1.81 0.87 7.92
C ALA A 75 1.52 0.17 6.59
N ILE A 76 0.53 0.69 5.84
CA ILE A 76 0.18 0.23 4.50
C ILE A 76 0.24 1.42 3.54
N VAL A 77 1.16 1.38 2.58
CA VAL A 77 1.25 2.35 1.49
C VAL A 77 0.43 1.80 0.31
N ASN A 78 -0.85 2.24 0.23
CA ASN A 78 -1.82 1.70 -0.72
C ASN A 78 -2.00 2.57 -1.99
N ALA A 79 -1.59 3.83 -1.99
CA ALA A 79 -1.76 4.73 -3.13
C ALA A 79 -1.21 4.15 -4.44
N GLY A 80 -1.99 4.30 -5.51
CA GLY A 80 -1.60 3.84 -6.84
C GLY A 80 -2.65 4.18 -7.90
N ILE A 81 -2.22 4.17 -9.16
CA ILE A 81 -3.02 4.41 -10.36
C ILE A 81 -2.78 3.34 -11.41
N THR A 82 -3.70 3.19 -12.35
CA THR A 82 -3.48 2.34 -13.54
C THR A 82 -2.50 2.99 -14.53
N GLY A 83 -2.51 4.32 -14.62
CA GLY A 83 -1.76 5.07 -15.63
C GLY A 83 -2.54 5.27 -16.93
N ALA A 84 -1.83 5.45 -18.04
CA ALA A 84 -2.43 5.68 -19.36
C ALA A 84 -3.32 4.52 -19.80
N ARG A 85 -4.40 4.83 -20.55
CA ARG A 85 -5.38 3.80 -20.97
C ARG A 85 -4.83 2.78 -21.94
N HIS A 86 -3.90 3.19 -22.83
CA HIS A 86 -3.33 2.29 -23.86
C HIS A 86 -2.40 1.22 -23.25
N GLN A 87 -1.71 1.52 -22.14
CA GLN A 87 -0.81 0.60 -21.44
C GLN A 87 0.32 0.01 -22.29
N ASP A 88 0.61 0.60 -23.46
CA ASP A 88 1.55 0.12 -24.46
C ASP A 88 2.87 0.90 -24.36
N ALA A 89 3.98 0.22 -24.12
CA ALA A 89 5.30 0.82 -24.00
C ALA A 89 5.76 1.57 -25.27
N ALA A 90 5.30 1.14 -26.45
CA ALA A 90 5.65 1.80 -27.71
C ALA A 90 4.92 3.14 -27.92
N GLN A 91 3.82 3.37 -27.21
CA GLN A 91 3.02 4.60 -27.28
C GLN A 91 3.27 5.53 -26.09
N ALA A 92 3.89 5.02 -25.03
CA ALA A 92 4.05 5.73 -23.77
C ALA A 92 4.91 6.99 -23.94
N THR A 93 4.37 8.11 -23.50
CA THR A 93 5.10 9.38 -23.38
C THR A 93 5.95 9.40 -22.09
N ALA A 94 6.95 10.27 -22.06
CA ALA A 94 7.79 10.46 -20.87
C ALA A 94 6.93 10.89 -19.65
N ASP A 95 5.92 11.73 -19.84
CA ASP A 95 5.05 12.19 -18.76
C ASP A 95 4.17 11.07 -18.20
N GLU A 96 3.62 10.19 -19.05
CA GLU A 96 2.83 9.03 -18.62
C GLU A 96 3.70 8.03 -17.85
N VAL A 97 4.93 7.78 -18.32
CA VAL A 97 5.90 6.95 -17.61
C VAL A 97 6.24 7.59 -16.26
N ALA A 98 6.57 8.88 -16.24
CA ALA A 98 6.89 9.61 -15.00
C ALA A 98 5.72 9.54 -14.01
N GLN A 99 4.49 9.81 -14.46
CA GLN A 99 3.31 9.80 -13.62
C GLN A 99 3.09 8.44 -12.96
N VAL A 100 3.09 7.35 -13.75
CA VAL A 100 2.84 6.00 -13.19
C VAL A 100 3.97 5.54 -12.30
N MET A 101 5.22 5.80 -12.67
CA MET A 101 6.39 5.42 -11.85
C MET A 101 6.46 6.20 -10.55
N MET A 102 6.23 7.51 -10.56
CA MET A 102 6.21 8.32 -9.34
C MET A 102 5.07 7.93 -8.41
N THR A 103 3.87 7.67 -8.95
CA THR A 103 2.70 7.34 -8.12
C THR A 103 2.74 5.91 -7.59
N ASN A 104 3.22 4.94 -8.38
CA ASN A 104 3.12 3.52 -8.04
C ASN A 104 4.41 2.91 -7.46
N ALA A 105 5.58 3.53 -7.68
CA ALA A 105 6.85 2.95 -7.28
C ALA A 105 7.68 3.90 -6.40
N PHE A 106 8.17 5.01 -6.93
CA PHE A 106 9.12 5.88 -6.22
C PHE A 106 8.46 6.65 -5.07
N GLY A 107 7.26 7.18 -5.26
CA GLY A 107 6.50 7.83 -4.18
C GLY A 107 6.20 6.87 -3.02
N PRO A 108 5.59 5.70 -3.29
CA PRO A 108 5.38 4.67 -2.27
C PRO A 108 6.66 4.19 -1.58
N ALA A 109 7.75 4.00 -2.31
CA ALA A 109 9.02 3.59 -1.72
C ALA A 109 9.61 4.69 -0.81
N ARG A 110 9.53 5.97 -1.22
CA ARG A 110 9.90 7.11 -0.39
C ARG A 110 9.04 7.21 0.86
N ALA A 111 7.71 7.05 0.72
CA ALA A 111 6.81 7.03 1.86
C ALA A 111 7.16 5.90 2.83
N ALA A 112 7.38 4.69 2.31
CA ALA A 112 7.78 3.53 3.11
C ALA A 112 9.09 3.81 3.87
N GLN A 113 10.09 4.39 3.22
CA GLN A 113 11.37 4.76 3.85
C GLN A 113 11.20 5.78 4.98
N LEU A 114 10.38 6.82 4.77
CA LEU A 114 10.11 7.85 5.77
C LEU A 114 9.30 7.31 6.97
N LEU A 115 8.53 6.26 6.78
CA LEU A 115 7.74 5.62 7.83
C LEU A 115 8.55 4.67 8.73
N ILE A 116 9.71 4.17 8.28
CA ILE A 116 10.52 3.21 9.07
C ILE A 116 10.84 3.72 10.49
N PRO A 117 11.29 4.96 10.73
CA PRO A 117 11.53 5.44 12.09
C PRO A 117 10.26 5.49 12.96
N ALA A 118 9.11 5.75 12.36
CA ALA A 118 7.83 5.80 13.07
C ALA A 118 7.29 4.40 13.44
N LEU A 119 7.76 3.34 12.79
CA LEU A 119 7.37 1.98 13.10
C LEU A 119 8.08 1.47 14.34
N LYS A 120 7.38 0.71 15.18
CA LYS A 120 7.96 -0.04 16.30
C LYS A 120 8.90 -1.13 15.80
N GLU A 121 9.79 -1.61 16.65
CA GLU A 121 10.57 -2.82 16.38
C GLU A 121 9.62 -4.01 16.17
N GLY A 122 9.90 -4.84 15.18
CA GLY A 122 9.07 -5.98 14.82
C GLY A 122 7.74 -5.65 14.14
N ALA A 123 7.47 -4.38 13.83
CA ALA A 123 6.27 -3.91 13.13
C ALA A 123 6.16 -4.43 11.69
N THR A 124 5.03 -4.14 11.04
CA THR A 124 4.79 -4.51 9.64
C THR A 124 4.70 -3.27 8.75
N LEU A 125 5.51 -3.22 7.71
CA LEU A 125 5.45 -2.23 6.62
C LEU A 125 4.98 -2.90 5.34
N SER A 126 3.89 -2.42 4.77
CA SER A 126 3.33 -3.00 3.55
C SER A 126 3.25 -1.97 2.43
N VAL A 127 3.56 -2.39 1.21
CA VAL A 127 3.29 -1.62 -0.02
C VAL A 127 2.28 -2.37 -0.87
N MET A 128 1.29 -1.65 -1.43
CA MET A 128 0.26 -2.27 -2.27
C MET A 128 0.82 -2.51 -3.68
N SER A 129 1.25 -3.75 -3.88
CA SER A 129 1.74 -4.25 -5.17
C SER A 129 0.59 -4.90 -5.96
N SER A 130 0.92 -5.82 -6.84
CA SER A 130 -0.01 -6.59 -7.68
C SER A 130 0.67 -7.86 -8.15
N LEU A 131 -0.10 -8.93 -8.41
CA LEU A 131 0.39 -10.09 -9.17
C LEU A 131 0.99 -9.66 -10.52
N MET A 132 0.47 -8.58 -11.11
CA MET A 132 1.03 -7.97 -12.32
C MET A 132 2.47 -7.41 -12.14
N GLY A 133 2.98 -7.32 -10.92
CA GLY A 133 4.38 -7.05 -10.59
C GLY A 133 5.26 -8.30 -10.54
N SER A 134 4.74 -9.46 -10.88
CA SER A 134 5.52 -10.68 -11.08
C SER A 134 6.01 -10.76 -12.52
N ILE A 135 7.31 -11.00 -12.70
CA ILE A 135 7.91 -11.27 -14.01
C ILE A 135 7.57 -12.71 -14.43
N ASP A 136 7.59 -13.63 -13.48
CA ASP A 136 7.31 -15.05 -13.68
C ASP A 136 5.86 -15.31 -14.15
N ASP A 137 4.89 -14.55 -13.62
CA ASP A 137 3.46 -14.64 -13.99
C ASP A 137 3.11 -13.78 -15.24
N SER A 138 4.08 -13.14 -15.88
CA SER A 138 3.77 -12.19 -16.94
C SER A 138 3.42 -12.87 -18.26
N SER A 139 2.21 -12.58 -18.76
CA SER A 139 1.76 -12.92 -20.12
C SER A 139 1.86 -11.75 -21.10
N GLY A 140 2.50 -10.63 -20.69
CA GLY A 140 2.57 -9.39 -21.47
C GLY A 140 1.33 -8.50 -21.30
N GLY A 141 1.35 -7.33 -21.94
CA GLY A 141 0.32 -6.29 -21.82
C GLY A 141 0.37 -5.55 -20.48
N TYR A 142 -0.34 -4.43 -20.40
CA TYR A 142 -0.32 -3.53 -19.23
C TYR A 142 1.11 -3.07 -18.87
N ASP A 143 1.92 -2.76 -19.85
CA ASP A 143 3.37 -2.55 -19.71
C ASP A 143 3.73 -1.49 -18.67
N LEU A 144 3.01 -0.33 -18.68
CA LEU A 144 3.25 0.75 -17.74
C LEU A 144 2.92 0.32 -16.30
N TYR A 145 1.76 -0.29 -16.09
CA TYR A 145 1.34 -0.72 -14.77
C TYR A 145 2.23 -1.86 -14.23
N ARG A 146 2.47 -2.90 -15.04
CA ARG A 146 3.34 -4.03 -14.67
C ARG A 146 4.72 -3.53 -14.28
N THR A 147 5.35 -2.72 -15.13
CA THR A 147 6.69 -2.17 -14.88
C THR A 147 6.74 -1.39 -13.57
N SER A 148 5.71 -0.57 -13.29
CA SER A 148 5.65 0.18 -12.03
C SER A 148 5.55 -0.72 -10.79
N LYS A 149 4.83 -1.85 -10.88
CA LYS A 149 4.70 -2.79 -9.75
C LYS A 149 5.94 -3.67 -9.57
N VAL A 150 6.63 -4.03 -10.66
CA VAL A 150 7.98 -4.66 -10.59
C VAL A 150 8.97 -3.73 -9.90
N ALA A 151 8.99 -2.45 -10.31
CA ALA A 151 9.85 -1.45 -9.70
C ALA A 151 9.55 -1.27 -8.19
N LEU A 152 8.27 -1.23 -7.80
CA LEU A 152 7.87 -1.17 -6.40
C LEU A 152 8.38 -2.38 -5.60
N ASN A 153 8.23 -3.60 -6.14
CA ASN A 153 8.71 -4.83 -5.51
C ASN A 153 10.24 -4.77 -5.28
N MET A 154 10.99 -4.33 -6.29
CA MET A 154 12.45 -4.17 -6.19
C MET A 154 12.84 -3.15 -5.11
N LEU A 155 12.20 -1.98 -5.09
CA LEU A 155 12.47 -0.92 -4.11
C LEU A 155 12.10 -1.38 -2.68
N ALA A 156 10.95 -2.05 -2.52
CA ALA A 156 10.51 -2.56 -1.23
C ALA A 156 11.46 -3.64 -0.68
N LYS A 157 11.97 -4.53 -1.55
CA LYS A 157 13.01 -5.49 -1.14
C LYS A 157 14.29 -4.79 -0.70
N GLY A 158 14.74 -3.76 -1.42
CA GLY A 158 15.90 -2.96 -1.03
C GLY A 158 15.73 -2.32 0.35
N LEU A 159 14.54 -1.76 0.64
CA LEU A 159 14.21 -1.21 1.95
C LEU A 159 14.23 -2.26 3.07
N ALA A 160 13.73 -3.46 2.79
CA ALA A 160 13.76 -4.57 3.75
C ALA A 160 15.19 -4.94 4.16
N GLU A 161 16.11 -5.00 3.20
CA GLU A 161 17.52 -5.35 3.47
C GLU A 161 18.30 -4.24 4.17
N GLN A 162 18.09 -2.98 3.75
CA GLN A 162 18.96 -1.86 4.15
C GLN A 162 18.49 -1.12 5.38
N ALA A 163 17.19 -1.03 5.61
CA ALA A 163 16.63 -0.14 6.63
C ALA A 163 15.67 -0.84 7.62
N ALA A 164 14.76 -1.68 7.13
CA ALA A 164 13.75 -2.34 7.95
C ALA A 164 14.30 -3.56 8.70
N GLY A 165 15.16 -4.35 8.05
CA GLY A 165 15.73 -5.58 8.58
C GLY A 165 16.44 -5.43 9.92
N PRO A 166 17.33 -4.43 10.10
CA PRO A 166 18.01 -4.19 11.39
C PRO A 166 17.07 -3.94 12.57
N ARG A 167 15.82 -3.53 12.31
CA ARG A 167 14.77 -3.29 13.31
C ARG A 167 13.76 -4.44 13.42
N GLY A 168 14.00 -5.56 12.73
CA GLY A 168 13.06 -6.69 12.70
C GLY A 168 11.71 -6.38 12.03
N ILE A 169 11.61 -5.26 11.30
CA ILE A 169 10.37 -4.86 10.61
C ILE A 169 10.15 -5.76 9.40
N ALA A 170 8.98 -6.41 9.35
CA ALA A 170 8.57 -7.18 8.18
C ALA A 170 8.13 -6.25 7.05
N VAL A 171 8.65 -6.43 5.83
CA VAL A 171 8.25 -5.67 4.65
C VAL A 171 7.46 -6.57 3.71
N LEU A 172 6.22 -6.16 3.41
CA LEU A 172 5.31 -6.92 2.55
C LEU A 172 5.02 -6.15 1.25
N ALA A 173 5.21 -6.80 0.10
CA ALA A 173 4.56 -6.41 -1.14
C ALA A 173 3.25 -7.20 -1.24
N LEU A 174 2.11 -6.50 -1.18
CA LEU A 174 0.79 -7.11 -1.09
C LEU A 174 0.10 -7.11 -2.45
N HIS A 175 -0.42 -8.26 -2.86
CA HIS A 175 -1.39 -8.35 -3.96
C HIS A 175 -2.81 -8.49 -3.38
N PRO A 176 -3.70 -7.51 -3.60
CA PRO A 176 -5.05 -7.54 -3.01
C PRO A 176 -6.02 -8.52 -3.68
N GLY A 177 -5.58 -9.23 -4.74
CA GLY A 177 -6.45 -9.92 -5.66
C GLY A 177 -7.01 -8.99 -6.73
N TRP A 178 -7.89 -9.51 -7.58
CA TRP A 178 -8.66 -8.68 -8.51
C TRP A 178 -9.98 -8.31 -7.85
N VAL A 179 -10.12 -7.05 -7.46
CA VAL A 179 -11.13 -6.54 -6.52
C VAL A 179 -12.11 -5.59 -7.20
N GLN A 180 -13.38 -5.68 -6.85
CA GLN A 180 -14.48 -4.81 -7.32
C GLN A 180 -14.30 -3.38 -6.80
N THR A 181 -13.51 -2.61 -7.52
CA THR A 181 -13.21 -1.20 -7.28
C THR A 181 -13.35 -0.43 -8.59
N GLU A 182 -13.26 0.89 -8.55
CA GLU A 182 -13.20 1.69 -9.79
C GLU A 182 -12.06 1.24 -10.73
N MET A 183 -10.91 0.83 -10.17
CA MET A 183 -9.77 0.33 -10.93
C MET A 183 -9.99 -1.10 -11.45
N GLY A 184 -10.52 -1.99 -10.62
CA GLY A 184 -10.68 -3.41 -10.96
C GLY A 184 -11.91 -3.71 -11.80
N GLY A 185 -12.89 -2.81 -11.77
CA GLY A 185 -14.16 -2.97 -12.49
C GLY A 185 -15.15 -3.93 -11.84
N PRO A 186 -16.41 -3.94 -12.32
CA PRO A 186 -17.49 -4.74 -11.72
C PRO A 186 -17.39 -6.24 -11.98
N GLN A 187 -16.52 -6.67 -12.91
CA GLN A 187 -16.32 -8.09 -13.24
C GLN A 187 -15.27 -8.77 -12.35
N ALA A 188 -14.64 -8.01 -11.45
CA ALA A 188 -13.67 -8.59 -10.54
C ALA A 188 -14.34 -9.64 -9.61
N PRO A 189 -13.66 -10.76 -9.33
CA PRO A 189 -14.26 -11.87 -8.55
C PRO A 189 -14.33 -11.59 -7.05
N LEU A 190 -13.52 -10.66 -6.52
CA LEU A 190 -13.45 -10.37 -5.09
C LEU A 190 -14.18 -9.08 -4.74
N SER A 191 -14.96 -9.09 -3.67
CA SER A 191 -15.43 -7.85 -3.06
C SER A 191 -14.29 -7.14 -2.33
N VAL A 192 -14.47 -5.84 -2.03
CA VAL A 192 -13.51 -5.09 -1.22
C VAL A 192 -13.39 -5.72 0.16
N GLU A 193 -14.50 -6.11 0.79
CA GLU A 193 -14.54 -6.71 2.12
C GLU A 193 -13.74 -8.01 2.20
N GLN A 194 -13.91 -8.91 1.20
CA GLN A 194 -13.15 -10.17 1.15
C GLN A 194 -11.64 -9.92 1.04
N SER A 195 -11.24 -9.00 0.17
CA SER A 195 -9.83 -8.65 -0.04
C SER A 195 -9.21 -8.04 1.22
N VAL A 196 -9.86 -7.03 1.81
CA VAL A 196 -9.27 -6.31 2.96
C VAL A 196 -9.26 -7.13 4.25
N HIS A 197 -10.22 -8.04 4.41
CA HIS A 197 -10.21 -8.99 5.53
C HIS A 197 -8.95 -9.86 5.50
N GLY A 198 -8.66 -10.47 4.36
CA GLY A 198 -7.46 -11.28 4.19
C GLY A 198 -6.16 -10.46 4.28
N LEU A 199 -6.12 -9.25 3.67
CA LEU A 199 -4.98 -8.36 3.80
C LEU A 199 -4.69 -7.98 5.26
N ALA A 200 -5.73 -7.73 6.06
CA ALA A 200 -5.57 -7.43 7.48
C ALA A 200 -5.01 -8.63 8.25
N ASP A 201 -5.47 -9.86 7.97
CA ASP A 201 -4.91 -11.08 8.56
C ASP A 201 -3.44 -11.25 8.23
N VAL A 202 -3.05 -11.01 6.96
CA VAL A 202 -1.66 -11.06 6.51
C VAL A 202 -0.80 -10.03 7.25
N VAL A 203 -1.28 -8.80 7.39
CA VAL A 203 -0.56 -7.72 8.08
C VAL A 203 -0.41 -8.00 9.57
N GLU A 204 -1.48 -8.48 10.24
CA GLU A 204 -1.46 -8.79 11.67
C GLU A 204 -0.60 -10.00 12.01
N SER A 205 -0.54 -10.99 11.12
CA SER A 205 0.28 -12.20 11.30
C SER A 205 1.73 -12.01 10.86
N ALA A 206 2.04 -10.92 10.18
CA ALA A 206 3.39 -10.65 9.71
C ALA A 206 4.31 -10.33 10.89
N GLY A 207 5.44 -10.97 10.93
CA GLY A 207 6.47 -10.77 11.96
C GLY A 207 7.80 -11.35 11.49
N GLY A 208 8.84 -11.19 12.30
CA GLY A 208 10.14 -11.82 12.06
C GLY A 208 11.00 -11.15 10.99
N GLY A 209 10.65 -9.94 10.55
CA GLY A 209 11.44 -9.20 9.55
C GLY A 209 11.40 -9.80 8.15
N GLY A 210 12.35 -9.35 7.31
CA GLY A 210 12.51 -9.81 5.93
C GLY A 210 11.49 -9.25 4.95
N PHE A 211 11.61 -9.70 3.70
CA PHE A 211 10.74 -9.28 2.59
C PHE A 211 9.90 -10.47 2.08
N ARG A 212 8.60 -10.22 1.88
CA ARG A 212 7.68 -11.21 1.27
C ARG A 212 6.79 -10.53 0.23
N PHE A 213 6.61 -11.21 -0.90
CA PHE A 213 5.60 -10.86 -1.90
C PHE A 213 4.46 -11.87 -1.77
N VAL A 214 3.29 -11.42 -1.30
CA VAL A 214 2.17 -12.29 -0.95
C VAL A 214 0.84 -11.73 -1.44
N ASP A 215 -0.13 -12.61 -1.66
CA ASP A 215 -1.50 -12.19 -1.93
C ASP A 215 -2.31 -11.99 -0.63
N TYR A 216 -3.56 -11.55 -0.80
CA TYR A 216 -4.50 -11.30 0.30
C TYR A 216 -4.80 -12.55 1.16
N SER A 217 -4.52 -13.76 0.69
CA SER A 217 -4.67 -14.99 1.46
C SER A 217 -3.39 -15.40 2.21
N GLY A 218 -2.30 -14.64 2.04
CA GLY A 218 -0.98 -14.95 2.59
C GLY A 218 -0.15 -15.90 1.73
N LYS A 219 -0.63 -16.28 0.55
CA LYS A 219 0.11 -17.14 -0.38
C LYS A 219 1.31 -16.38 -0.94
N GLN A 220 2.50 -16.99 -0.85
CA GLN A 220 3.73 -16.46 -1.46
C GLN A 220 3.58 -16.43 -2.98
N LEU A 221 3.96 -15.31 -3.58
CA LEU A 221 3.99 -15.09 -5.02
C LEU A 221 5.43 -15.12 -5.54
N ALA A 222 5.60 -15.53 -6.79
CA ALA A 222 6.87 -15.45 -7.51
C ALA A 222 7.12 -14.00 -7.99
N PHE A 223 8.40 -13.67 -8.25
CA PHE A 223 8.82 -12.36 -8.75
C PHE A 223 8.84 -12.28 -10.27
#